data_7e4d41aadbacf003718de1b5138612e6
#
_entry.id   7e4d41aadbacf003718de1b5138612e6
#
_cell.length_a   1.000
_cell.length_b   1.000
_cell.length_c   1.000
_cell.angle_alpha   90.00
_cell.angle_beta   90.00
_cell.angle_gamma   90.00
#
_symmetry.space_group_name_H-M   'P 1'
#
loop_
_entity.id
_entity.type
_entity.pdbx_description
1 polymer ?
#
loop_
_entity_poly.entity_id
_entity_poly.type
_entity_poly.pdbx_seq_one_letter_code
_entity_poly.pdbx_strand_id
1 'polypeptide(L)'
;MKPPYNRITPVERAKNPIDPGVTIGHVHLKTADIDRIHDFYVGILGFDVVVRLGDQALFVAAGRYHHTLGFNTWESKGGTPPPPGTTGLYHVAIRYPSRHALGDALRRLVTAKYQIDGVNDHGTHEALYLSDPDGNGLELCWDRPEEEWPIDENGHLAISSHQLDIDGLLKA
;
A
#
# COMPACT_ATOMS: atom_id res chain seq x y z
N MET A 1 -11.58 -17.31 12.95
CA MET A 1 -10.46 -16.45 13.34
C MET A 1 -11.06 -15.23 14.05
N LYS A 2 -10.62 -14.83 15.25
CA LYS A 2 -11.08 -13.57 15.85
C LYS A 2 -10.62 -12.42 14.94
N PRO A 3 -11.44 -11.36 14.75
CA PRO A 3 -10.96 -10.16 14.06
C PRO A 3 -9.69 -9.68 14.76
N PRO A 4 -8.67 -9.25 14.00
CA PRO A 4 -7.38 -8.91 14.57
C PRO A 4 -7.39 -7.67 15.49
N TYR A 5 -8.48 -6.89 15.47
CA TYR A 5 -8.58 -5.61 16.18
C TYR A 5 -9.84 -5.54 17.02
N ASN A 6 -9.71 -5.30 18.32
CA ASN A 6 -10.82 -5.32 19.30
C ASN A 6 -11.03 -3.99 20.03
N ARG A 7 -10.13 -3.02 19.90
CA ARG A 7 -10.15 -1.80 20.70
C ARG A 7 -10.98 -0.66 20.10
N ILE A 8 -11.26 -0.75 18.78
CA ILE A 8 -11.92 0.33 18.08
C ILE A 8 -13.43 0.18 18.13
N THR A 9 -14.12 1.22 18.56
CA THR A 9 -15.57 1.36 18.40
C THR A 9 -15.83 2.08 17.08
N PRO A 10 -16.57 1.49 16.12
CA PRO A 10 -16.97 2.21 14.90
C PRO A 10 -17.82 3.42 15.26
N VAL A 11 -17.56 4.57 14.62
CA VAL A 11 -18.38 5.80 14.76
C VAL A 11 -19.82 5.53 14.31
N GLU A 12 -19.99 4.70 13.28
CA GLU A 12 -21.29 4.25 12.79
C GLU A 12 -21.24 2.75 12.48
N ARG A 13 -22.29 2.03 12.85
CA ARG A 13 -22.43 0.59 12.51
C ARG A 13 -23.42 0.42 11.37
N ALA A 14 -23.02 -0.40 10.38
CA ALA A 14 -23.95 -0.81 9.34
C ALA A 14 -25.19 -1.52 9.94
N LYS A 15 -26.36 -1.28 9.39
CA LYS A 15 -27.61 -1.96 9.79
C LYS A 15 -27.51 -3.49 9.64
N ASN A 16 -26.86 -3.93 8.56
CA ASN A 16 -26.56 -5.34 8.28
C ASN A 16 -25.06 -5.46 8.00
N PRO A 17 -24.22 -5.71 9.01
CA PRO A 17 -22.78 -5.76 8.85
C PRO A 17 -22.35 -7.00 8.04
N ILE A 18 -21.33 -6.80 7.20
CA ILE A 18 -20.63 -7.87 6.50
C ILE A 18 -19.85 -8.73 7.51
N ASP A 19 -19.54 -9.98 7.15
CA ASP A 19 -18.69 -10.86 7.96
C ASP A 19 -17.33 -10.20 8.27
N PRO A 20 -16.91 -10.11 9.53
CA PRO A 20 -15.67 -9.43 9.92
C PRO A 20 -14.39 -10.11 9.40
N GLY A 21 -14.47 -11.31 8.86
CA GLY A 21 -13.37 -12.00 8.17
C GLY A 21 -13.15 -11.58 6.73
N VAL A 22 -14.01 -10.71 6.16
CA VAL A 22 -13.84 -10.21 4.79
C VAL A 22 -12.61 -9.31 4.71
N THR A 23 -11.77 -9.55 3.71
CA THR A 23 -10.54 -8.79 3.43
C THR A 23 -10.43 -8.46 1.95
N ILE A 24 -9.58 -7.50 1.61
CA ILE A 24 -9.21 -7.25 0.20
C ILE A 24 -8.24 -8.35 -0.22
N GLY A 25 -8.61 -9.14 -1.24
CA GLY A 25 -7.80 -10.25 -1.73
C GLY A 25 -6.62 -9.80 -2.59
N HIS A 26 -6.89 -8.91 -3.55
CA HIS A 26 -5.87 -8.30 -4.43
C HIS A 26 -6.38 -6.99 -5.00
N VAL A 27 -5.47 -6.21 -5.58
CA VAL A 27 -5.78 -5.05 -6.42
C VAL A 27 -5.27 -5.34 -7.83
N HIS A 28 -6.08 -5.03 -8.85
CA HIS A 28 -5.73 -5.19 -10.25
C HIS A 28 -5.76 -3.84 -10.95
N LEU A 29 -4.59 -3.41 -11.46
CA LEU A 29 -4.40 -2.10 -12.06
C LEU A 29 -4.20 -2.24 -13.58
N LYS A 30 -4.68 -1.25 -14.31
CA LYS A 30 -4.30 -1.06 -15.72
C LYS A 30 -2.91 -0.42 -15.77
N THR A 31 -2.07 -0.86 -16.69
CA THR A 31 -0.75 -0.28 -16.94
C THR A 31 -0.54 -0.03 -18.42
N ALA A 32 0.24 0.99 -18.74
CA ALA A 32 0.66 1.24 -20.12
C ALA A 32 1.75 0.29 -20.60
N ASP A 33 2.59 -0.24 -19.68
CA ASP A 33 3.79 -1.02 -20.00
C ASP A 33 4.15 -1.97 -18.86
N ILE A 34 4.15 -3.28 -19.16
CA ILE A 34 4.45 -4.35 -18.19
C ILE A 34 5.92 -4.33 -17.75
N ASP A 35 6.87 -4.01 -18.64
CA ASP A 35 8.29 -4.00 -18.26
C ASP A 35 8.56 -2.86 -17.28
N ARG A 36 7.99 -1.69 -17.50
CA ARG A 36 8.12 -0.54 -16.60
C ARG A 36 7.54 -0.84 -15.20
N ILE A 37 6.40 -1.51 -15.14
CA ILE A 37 5.78 -1.94 -13.87
C ILE A 37 6.62 -3.02 -13.20
N HIS A 38 7.14 -3.98 -13.96
CA HIS A 38 8.05 -5.00 -13.46
C HIS A 38 9.28 -4.39 -12.81
N ASP A 39 9.96 -3.44 -13.48
CA ASP A 39 11.16 -2.79 -12.96
C ASP A 39 10.91 -2.08 -11.63
N PHE A 40 9.72 -1.54 -11.44
CA PHE A 40 9.34 -0.88 -10.20
C PHE A 40 8.94 -1.89 -9.10
N TYR A 41 7.90 -2.70 -9.33
CA TYR A 41 7.37 -3.56 -8.25
C TYR A 41 8.30 -4.74 -7.93
N VAL A 42 8.97 -5.31 -8.92
CA VAL A 42 9.93 -6.41 -8.72
C VAL A 42 11.33 -5.86 -8.50
N GLY A 43 11.80 -4.98 -9.37
CA GLY A 43 13.17 -4.47 -9.33
C GLY A 43 13.46 -3.57 -8.13
N ILE A 44 12.55 -2.65 -7.79
CA ILE A 44 12.74 -1.72 -6.67
C ILE A 44 12.09 -2.25 -5.39
N LEU A 45 10.77 -2.51 -5.40
CA LEU A 45 10.05 -2.91 -4.18
C LEU A 45 10.33 -4.35 -3.76
N GLY A 46 10.69 -5.24 -4.70
CA GLY A 46 11.12 -6.61 -4.40
C GLY A 46 10.00 -7.62 -4.27
N PHE A 47 8.87 -7.40 -4.95
CA PHE A 47 7.84 -8.43 -5.07
C PHE A 47 8.31 -9.59 -5.93
N ASP A 48 7.84 -10.80 -5.63
CA ASP A 48 8.04 -11.98 -6.46
C ASP A 48 7.05 -12.00 -7.64
N VAL A 49 7.53 -12.37 -8.84
CA VAL A 49 6.66 -12.62 -9.98
C VAL A 49 6.01 -13.99 -9.80
N VAL A 50 4.68 -14.01 -9.72
CA VAL A 50 3.90 -15.25 -9.66
C VAL A 50 3.52 -15.74 -11.05
N VAL A 51 3.03 -14.82 -11.89
CA VAL A 51 2.68 -15.11 -13.30
C VAL A 51 3.03 -13.90 -14.14
N ARG A 52 3.59 -14.15 -15.33
CA ARG A 52 3.77 -13.14 -16.36
C ARG A 52 3.25 -13.67 -17.70
N LEU A 53 2.38 -12.93 -18.34
CA LEU A 53 1.81 -13.22 -19.67
C LEU A 53 2.40 -12.25 -20.70
N GLY A 54 3.70 -12.44 -20.99
CA GLY A 54 4.43 -11.60 -21.92
C GLY A 54 4.37 -10.10 -21.57
N ASP A 55 3.91 -9.29 -22.50
CA ASP A 55 3.66 -7.85 -22.35
C ASP A 55 2.20 -7.50 -22.02
N GLN A 56 1.36 -8.52 -21.71
CA GLN A 56 -0.07 -8.36 -21.51
C GLN A 56 -0.47 -8.29 -20.05
N ALA A 57 0.17 -9.07 -19.17
CA ALA A 57 -0.16 -9.06 -17.74
C ALA A 57 1.01 -9.52 -16.87
N LEU A 58 1.01 -9.01 -15.64
CA LEU A 58 1.95 -9.34 -14.57
C LEU A 58 1.17 -9.50 -13.26
N PHE A 59 1.44 -10.60 -12.52
CA PHE A 59 0.89 -10.85 -11.20
C PHE A 59 2.05 -11.04 -10.22
N VAL A 60 2.02 -10.28 -9.12
CA VAL A 60 3.09 -10.28 -8.13
C VAL A 60 2.55 -10.49 -6.73
N ALA A 61 3.38 -11.04 -5.85
CA ALA A 61 3.07 -11.23 -4.43
C ALA A 61 4.32 -11.06 -3.57
N ALA A 62 4.12 -10.84 -2.28
CA ALA A 62 5.10 -11.08 -1.23
C ALA A 62 4.87 -12.47 -0.64
N GLY A 63 5.86 -13.35 -0.71
CA GLY A 63 5.76 -14.73 -0.19
C GLY A 63 4.89 -15.65 -1.05
N ARG A 64 4.12 -16.56 -0.41
CA ARG A 64 3.43 -17.67 -1.11
C ARG A 64 1.94 -17.42 -1.39
N TYR A 65 1.51 -16.19 -1.47
CA TYR A 65 0.14 -15.88 -1.87
C TYR A 65 -0.02 -15.95 -3.40
N HIS A 66 -1.21 -16.31 -3.92
CA HIS A 66 -1.40 -16.46 -5.37
C HIS A 66 -1.14 -15.15 -6.15
N HIS A 67 -1.46 -13.98 -5.62
CA HIS A 67 -1.02 -12.63 -6.00
C HIS A 67 -1.70 -11.58 -5.12
N THR A 68 -0.98 -10.52 -4.81
CA THR A 68 -1.52 -9.34 -4.09
C THR A 68 -1.80 -8.19 -5.03
N LEU A 69 -1.00 -8.08 -6.10
CA LEU A 69 -1.18 -7.09 -7.15
C LEU A 69 -1.21 -7.77 -8.50
N GLY A 70 -2.10 -7.32 -9.37
CA GLY A 70 -2.19 -7.68 -10.77
C GLY A 70 -2.11 -6.44 -11.64
N PHE A 71 -1.48 -6.58 -12.80
CA PHE A 71 -1.34 -5.51 -13.80
C PHE A 71 -1.66 -6.05 -15.18
N ASN A 72 -2.32 -5.28 -16.02
CA ASN A 72 -2.54 -5.64 -17.41
C ASN A 72 -2.54 -4.43 -18.34
N THR A 73 -2.25 -4.70 -19.63
CA THR A 73 -2.27 -3.72 -20.72
C THR A 73 -3.47 -3.88 -21.65
N TRP A 74 -4.46 -4.73 -21.31
CA TRP A 74 -5.53 -5.15 -22.23
C TRP A 74 -6.30 -3.99 -22.85
N GLU A 75 -6.52 -2.91 -22.07
CA GLU A 75 -7.23 -1.72 -22.54
C GLU A 75 -6.37 -0.44 -22.45
N SER A 76 -5.10 -0.57 -22.02
CA SER A 76 -4.28 0.58 -21.63
C SER A 76 -2.85 0.55 -22.17
N LYS A 77 -2.51 -0.35 -23.10
CA LYS A 77 -1.16 -0.43 -23.67
C LYS A 77 -0.75 0.90 -24.32
N GLY A 78 0.36 1.49 -23.86
CA GLY A 78 0.83 2.79 -24.32
C GLY A 78 -0.05 3.98 -23.93
N GLY A 79 -1.00 3.75 -23.00
CA GLY A 79 -1.92 4.77 -22.49
C GLY A 79 -1.26 5.78 -21.55
N THR A 80 -2.05 6.74 -21.10
CA THR A 80 -1.64 7.79 -20.15
C THR A 80 -2.45 7.69 -18.86
N PRO A 81 -1.90 8.20 -17.74
CA PRO A 81 -2.67 8.32 -16.50
C PRO A 81 -3.97 9.11 -16.69
N PRO A 82 -4.99 8.89 -15.83
CA PRO A 82 -6.21 9.70 -15.85
C PRO A 82 -5.87 11.20 -15.66
N PRO A 83 -6.61 12.13 -16.29
CA PRO A 83 -6.41 13.56 -16.07
C PRO A 83 -6.60 13.94 -14.60
N PRO A 84 -5.87 14.95 -14.08
CA PRO A 84 -6.11 15.48 -12.75
C PRO A 84 -7.58 15.89 -12.54
N GLY A 85 -8.10 15.66 -11.32
CA GLY A 85 -9.49 16.02 -10.96
C GLY A 85 -10.54 14.96 -11.34
N THR A 86 -10.14 13.80 -11.90
CA THR A 86 -11.05 12.67 -12.09
C THR A 86 -11.17 11.83 -10.82
N THR A 87 -12.31 11.15 -10.68
CA THR A 87 -12.51 10.15 -9.62
C THR A 87 -11.75 8.86 -9.97
N GLY A 88 -11.42 8.04 -8.97
CA GLY A 88 -10.73 6.76 -9.13
C GLY A 88 -9.97 6.35 -7.89
N LEU A 89 -8.93 5.54 -8.07
CA LEU A 89 -8.06 5.13 -6.98
C LEU A 89 -7.24 6.34 -6.48
N TYR A 90 -7.28 6.59 -5.15
CA TYR A 90 -6.38 7.57 -4.54
C TYR A 90 -5.01 6.94 -4.28
N HIS A 91 -4.97 5.83 -3.54
CA HIS A 91 -3.79 5.00 -3.38
C HIS A 91 -4.14 3.54 -3.02
N VAL A 92 -3.18 2.66 -3.18
CA VAL A 92 -3.16 1.31 -2.60
C VAL A 92 -2.22 1.34 -1.40
N ALA A 93 -2.71 0.95 -0.22
CA ALA A 93 -1.85 0.77 0.94
C ALA A 93 -1.22 -0.64 0.93
N ILE A 94 0.10 -0.69 0.93
CA ILE A 94 0.91 -1.91 1.02
C ILE A 94 1.50 -1.97 2.43
N ARG A 95 0.98 -2.91 3.24
CA ARG A 95 1.36 -3.02 4.64
C ARG A 95 2.55 -3.94 4.84
N TYR A 96 3.60 -3.40 5.45
CA TYR A 96 4.80 -4.10 5.83
C TYR A 96 4.66 -4.72 7.23
N PRO A 97 5.25 -5.90 7.49
CA PRO A 97 5.03 -6.63 8.74
C PRO A 97 5.75 -6.01 9.95
N SER A 98 6.70 -5.11 9.73
CA SER A 98 7.46 -4.44 10.79
C SER A 98 7.98 -3.09 10.33
N ARG A 99 8.31 -2.21 11.29
CA ARG A 99 8.98 -0.93 11.03
C ARG A 99 10.32 -1.13 10.30
N HIS A 100 11.07 -2.18 10.65
CA HIS A 100 12.30 -2.57 9.95
C HIS A 100 12.04 -2.88 8.46
N ALA A 101 10.99 -3.65 8.14
CA ALA A 101 10.64 -3.96 6.76
C ALA A 101 10.20 -2.72 5.95
N LEU A 102 9.50 -1.76 6.58
CA LEU A 102 9.20 -0.46 5.97
C LEU A 102 10.48 0.35 5.74
N GLY A 103 11.43 0.31 6.70
CA GLY A 103 12.75 0.91 6.57
C GLY A 103 13.56 0.32 5.41
N ASP A 104 13.46 -1.01 5.17
CA ASP A 104 14.05 -1.64 3.98
C ASP A 104 13.45 -1.11 2.68
N ALA A 105 12.13 -0.95 2.62
CA ALA A 105 11.48 -0.35 1.45
C ALA A 105 11.96 1.08 1.21
N LEU A 106 12.08 1.89 2.26
CA LEU A 106 12.63 3.25 2.17
C LEU A 106 14.07 3.23 1.63
N ARG A 107 14.95 2.36 2.15
CA ARG A 107 16.35 2.23 1.68
C ARG A 107 16.42 1.85 0.19
N ARG A 108 15.54 0.96 -0.28
CA ARG A 108 15.44 0.58 -1.70
C ARG A 108 15.03 1.75 -2.58
N LEU A 109 14.01 2.51 -2.18
CA LEU A 109 13.55 3.72 -2.91
C LEU A 109 14.66 4.78 -2.98
N VAL A 110 15.35 5.05 -1.87
CA VAL A 110 16.47 6.00 -1.80
C VAL A 110 17.62 5.54 -2.71
N THR A 111 17.99 4.27 -2.67
CA THR A 111 19.05 3.69 -3.52
C THR A 111 18.70 3.79 -5.01
N ALA A 112 17.44 3.54 -5.36
CA ALA A 112 16.93 3.70 -6.72
C ALA A 112 16.72 5.15 -7.13
N LYS A 113 16.90 6.12 -6.21
CA LYS A 113 16.58 7.55 -6.39
C LYS A 113 15.12 7.75 -6.87
N TYR A 114 14.23 6.89 -6.39
CA TYR A 114 12.81 6.97 -6.71
C TYR A 114 12.16 8.09 -5.90
N GLN A 115 11.25 8.84 -6.52
CA GLN A 115 10.59 9.97 -5.89
C GLN A 115 9.64 9.48 -4.79
N ILE A 116 9.71 10.08 -3.61
CA ILE A 116 8.76 9.94 -2.51
C ILE A 116 7.99 11.26 -2.43
N ASP A 117 6.66 11.18 -2.54
CA ASP A 117 5.79 12.36 -2.62
C ASP A 117 5.47 12.93 -1.23
N GLY A 118 5.51 12.08 -0.19
CA GLY A 118 5.28 12.47 1.18
C GLY A 118 5.56 11.37 2.18
N VAL A 119 5.64 11.75 3.45
CA VAL A 119 5.79 10.82 4.57
C VAL A 119 4.95 11.31 5.74
N ASN A 120 4.38 10.40 6.53
CA ASN A 120 3.54 10.77 7.66
C ASN A 120 3.56 9.71 8.76
N ASP A 121 3.38 10.16 10.01
CA ASP A 121 3.01 9.33 11.14
C ASP A 121 1.57 9.66 11.54
N HIS A 122 0.67 8.70 11.35
CA HIS A 122 -0.76 8.86 11.66
C HIS A 122 -1.13 8.47 13.09
N GLY A 123 -0.13 8.13 13.92
CA GLY A 123 -0.33 7.59 15.25
C GLY A 123 -0.76 6.13 15.25
N THR A 124 -1.51 5.70 14.24
CA THR A 124 -1.88 4.30 14.01
C THR A 124 -0.85 3.56 13.16
N HIS A 125 -0.19 4.24 12.26
CA HIS A 125 0.78 3.68 11.32
C HIS A 125 1.75 4.75 10.83
N GLU A 126 2.94 4.33 10.43
CA GLU A 126 3.92 5.13 9.70
C GLU A 126 3.77 4.86 8.21
N ALA A 127 3.82 5.89 7.36
CA ALA A 127 3.55 5.79 5.94
C ALA A 127 4.52 6.60 5.06
N LEU A 128 4.84 6.01 3.90
CA LEU A 128 5.55 6.64 2.77
C LEU A 128 4.58 6.71 1.60
N TYR A 129 4.39 7.89 1.03
CA TYR A 129 3.53 8.12 -0.13
C TYR A 129 4.36 8.33 -1.38
N LEU A 130 3.99 7.66 -2.45
CA LEU A 130 4.65 7.77 -3.76
C LEU A 130 3.66 7.39 -4.86
N SER A 131 4.05 7.62 -6.10
CA SER A 131 3.30 7.19 -7.27
C SER A 131 4.05 6.07 -7.99
N ASP A 132 3.33 5.07 -8.51
CA ASP A 132 3.94 4.09 -9.39
C ASP A 132 4.25 4.69 -10.78
N PRO A 133 4.92 3.96 -11.71
CA PRO A 133 5.25 4.49 -13.02
C PRO A 133 4.06 4.94 -13.89
N ASP A 134 2.85 4.46 -13.61
CA ASP A 134 1.61 4.88 -14.28
C ASP A 134 0.86 6.00 -13.53
N GLY A 135 1.42 6.51 -12.42
CA GLY A 135 0.81 7.56 -11.62
C GLY A 135 -0.25 7.05 -10.63
N ASN A 136 -0.34 5.74 -10.40
CA ASN A 136 -1.19 5.22 -9.34
C ASN A 136 -0.57 5.54 -7.98
N GLY A 137 -1.35 6.11 -7.07
CA GLY A 137 -0.90 6.39 -5.71
C GLY A 137 -0.61 5.10 -4.94
N LEU A 138 0.48 5.11 -4.19
CA LEU A 138 0.87 4.05 -3.27
C LEU A 138 1.12 4.64 -1.88
N GLU A 139 0.70 3.88 -0.88
CA GLU A 139 1.07 4.08 0.52
C GLU A 139 1.84 2.84 1.00
N LEU A 140 3.12 2.98 1.28
CA LEU A 140 3.89 1.91 1.94
C LEU A 140 3.82 2.17 3.43
N CYS A 141 3.21 1.28 4.22
CA CYS A 141 2.93 1.55 5.61
C CYS A 141 3.29 0.38 6.55
N TRP A 142 3.50 0.72 7.82
CA TRP A 142 3.60 -0.22 8.91
C TRP A 142 2.65 0.20 10.03
N ASP A 143 1.73 -0.69 10.38
CA ASP A 143 0.81 -0.48 11.50
C ASP A 143 1.55 -0.62 12.83
N ARG A 144 1.38 0.35 13.72
CA ARG A 144 1.79 0.22 15.12
C ARG A 144 0.98 -0.89 15.79
N PRO A 145 1.49 -1.49 16.88
CA PRO A 145 0.68 -2.37 17.72
C PRO A 145 -0.66 -1.70 18.09
N GLU A 146 -1.76 -2.47 18.06
CA GLU A 146 -3.11 -1.93 18.32
C GLU A 146 -3.21 -1.19 19.65
N GLU A 147 -2.46 -1.64 20.66
CA GLU A 147 -2.41 -1.03 21.99
C GLU A 147 -1.84 0.40 22.00
N GLU A 148 -1.09 0.78 20.99
CA GLU A 148 -0.51 2.12 20.80
C GLU A 148 -1.43 3.06 20.01
N TRP A 149 -2.50 2.52 19.38
CA TRP A 149 -3.36 3.35 18.54
C TRP A 149 -4.10 4.41 19.37
N PRO A 150 -4.10 5.67 18.91
CA PRO A 150 -4.80 6.74 19.61
C PRO A 150 -6.31 6.53 19.52
N ILE A 151 -6.98 6.53 20.66
CA ILE A 151 -8.44 6.35 20.79
C ILE A 151 -8.97 7.52 21.62
N ASP A 152 -10.11 8.09 21.22
CA ASP A 152 -10.82 9.11 21.96
C ASP A 152 -11.57 8.53 23.19
N GLU A 153 -12.22 9.40 23.95
CA GLU A 153 -12.99 9.05 25.14
C GLU A 153 -14.20 8.12 24.86
N ASN A 154 -14.65 8.07 23.60
CA ASN A 154 -15.76 7.23 23.15
C ASN A 154 -15.28 5.87 22.60
N GLY A 155 -13.97 5.63 22.55
CA GLY A 155 -13.37 4.44 21.96
C GLY A 155 -13.23 4.51 20.44
N HIS A 156 -13.41 5.67 19.81
CA HIS A 156 -13.22 5.85 18.40
C HIS A 156 -11.75 6.10 18.08
N LEU A 157 -11.33 5.68 16.89
CA LEU A 157 -9.96 5.91 16.41
C LEU A 157 -9.72 7.40 16.18
N ALA A 158 -8.66 7.94 16.79
CA ALA A 158 -8.23 9.33 16.67
C ALA A 158 -7.01 9.44 15.75
N ILE A 159 -7.21 9.30 14.43
CA ILE A 159 -6.13 9.42 13.44
C ILE A 159 -5.58 10.85 13.47
N SER A 160 -4.26 10.96 13.51
CA SER A 160 -3.52 12.21 13.52
C SER A 160 -2.57 12.32 12.33
N SER A 161 -1.86 13.43 12.22
CA SER A 161 -0.85 13.65 11.19
C SER A 161 0.35 14.34 11.82
N HIS A 162 1.45 13.63 11.91
CA HIS A 162 2.70 14.10 12.48
C HIS A 162 3.85 13.86 11.52
N GLN A 163 4.96 14.56 11.76
CA GLN A 163 6.17 14.34 11.00
C GLN A 163 6.76 12.96 11.32
N LEU A 164 7.01 12.17 10.29
CA LEU A 164 7.68 10.87 10.43
C LEU A 164 9.16 11.05 10.76
N ASP A 165 9.68 10.28 11.71
CA ASP A 165 11.11 10.15 11.98
C ASP A 165 11.80 9.30 10.88
N ILE A 166 12.14 9.96 9.77
CA ILE A 166 12.79 9.33 8.60
C ILE A 166 14.16 8.77 8.98
N ASP A 167 14.94 9.49 9.78
CA ASP A 167 16.29 9.07 10.19
C ASP A 167 16.22 7.81 11.07
N GLY A 168 15.26 7.75 11.97
CA GLY A 168 14.99 6.57 12.77
C GLY A 168 14.46 5.40 11.94
N LEU A 169 13.63 5.67 10.94
CA LEU A 169 13.13 4.64 10.02
C LEU A 169 14.25 4.05 9.14
N LEU A 170 15.17 4.88 8.65
CA LEU A 170 16.34 4.42 7.88
C LEU A 170 17.30 3.55 8.69
N LYS A 171 17.30 3.68 10.02
CA LYS A 171 18.16 2.92 10.95
C LYS A 171 17.45 1.72 11.58
N ALA A 172 16.17 1.55 11.34
CA ALA A 172 15.36 0.51 11.95
C ALA A 172 15.74 -0.93 11.57
#